data_5e57e011dacded6f0ac71f40148f7142
#
_entry.id   5e57e011dacded6f0ac71f40148f7142
#
_cell.length_a   1.000
_cell.length_b   1.000
_cell.length_c   1.000
_cell.angle_alpha   90.00
_cell.angle_beta   90.00
_cell.angle_gamma   90.00
#
_symmetry.space_group_name_H-M   'P 1'
#
loop_
_entity.id
_entity.type
_entity.pdbx_description
1 polymer ?
#
loop_
_entity_poly.entity_id
_entity_poly.type
_entity_poly.pdbx_seq_one_letter_code
_entity_poly.pdbx_strand_id
1 'polypeptide(L)'
;MISPEILAIVMFVTTLGLLLFGFPVAFTLAGTALLFGFLGDALEIFNFRMLGFFPQRIFGTMINEPLVAVPLFIFMGIMLEKTKIAAGLLHSIGELFGTTKGGLGIGVVIVGMLLAASTGIVGATVVTMGMLSLPSMMKAGYDQKIATGTICAAGTLGQIIPPSIVLVLLATILQGANEEAAMLVGTLAPDPVTAIDLFAGAILPGLMLVVLFIIFIFIYARINPLSCPPVETTKSRTEIYIEAAKSVVPPITLIVLVLGSILFGIATPTESASVGAVGAAIIALLKGELNFKNIKETALGTVKLSSFVFVILIGASMFSLVFRGFGGDEMIEHFLGTLPGGLYAALILVMIVIFLLGFFLDYIEIIFVIVPLVGPILIANGADPLWLGILISLNLQTSFLTPPFGFSLFFLRGVAPSSCLLYTSPSPRDCQ
;
A
#
# COMPACT_ATOMS: atom_id res chain seq x y z
N MET A 1 -29.29 4.23 31.09
CA MET A 1 -28.02 4.90 30.77
C MET A 1 -27.42 4.18 29.57
N ILE A 2 -26.91 4.93 28.59
CA ILE A 2 -26.19 4.35 27.44
C ILE A 2 -24.82 3.91 27.97
N SER A 3 -24.41 2.66 27.70
CA SER A 3 -23.07 2.22 28.12
C SER A 3 -21.98 2.88 27.25
N PRO A 4 -20.76 3.12 27.78
CA PRO A 4 -19.65 3.70 27.02
C PRO A 4 -19.32 2.89 25.77
N GLU A 5 -19.37 1.56 25.86
CA GLU A 5 -19.09 0.65 24.75
C GLU A 5 -20.08 0.81 23.59
N ILE A 6 -21.37 1.08 23.88
CA ILE A 6 -22.36 1.36 22.83
C ILE A 6 -21.99 2.62 22.08
N LEU A 7 -21.52 3.68 22.78
CA LEU A 7 -21.05 4.90 22.12
C LEU A 7 -19.81 4.63 21.24
N ALA A 8 -18.88 3.81 21.70
CA ALA A 8 -17.72 3.39 20.90
C ALA A 8 -18.16 2.71 19.60
N ILE A 9 -19.09 1.73 19.68
CA ILE A 9 -19.63 1.04 18.50
C ILE A 9 -20.34 2.01 17.57
N VAL A 10 -21.21 2.86 18.10
CA VAL A 10 -21.97 3.84 17.29
C VAL A 10 -21.02 4.83 16.61
N MET A 11 -19.98 5.30 17.31
CA MET A 11 -18.94 6.16 16.75
C MET A 11 -18.22 5.45 15.59
N PHE A 12 -17.80 4.19 15.79
CA PHE A 12 -17.12 3.41 14.77
C PHE A 12 -18.00 3.18 13.53
N VAL A 13 -19.24 2.75 13.71
CA VAL A 13 -20.20 2.52 12.63
C VAL A 13 -20.56 3.83 11.90
N THR A 14 -20.73 4.92 12.64
CA THR A 14 -21.00 6.24 12.04
C THR A 14 -19.81 6.70 11.19
N THR A 15 -18.60 6.52 11.69
CA THR A 15 -17.37 6.86 10.95
C THR A 15 -17.26 6.07 9.66
N LEU A 16 -17.45 4.73 9.73
CA LEU A 16 -17.45 3.89 8.54
C LEU A 16 -18.56 4.30 7.56
N GLY A 17 -19.76 4.58 8.06
CA GLY A 17 -20.86 5.06 7.23
C GLY A 17 -20.51 6.35 6.47
N LEU A 18 -19.95 7.33 7.15
CA LEU A 18 -19.52 8.60 6.53
C LEU A 18 -18.39 8.39 5.51
N LEU A 19 -17.46 7.49 5.79
CA LEU A 19 -16.40 7.14 4.84
C LEU A 19 -16.96 6.52 3.56
N LEU A 20 -17.98 5.66 3.68
CA LEU A 20 -18.66 5.07 2.51
C LEU A 20 -19.39 6.12 1.66
N PHE A 21 -19.80 7.25 2.23
CA PHE A 21 -20.34 8.40 1.49
C PHE A 21 -19.28 9.23 0.76
N GLY A 22 -17.99 8.89 0.92
CA GLY A 22 -16.87 9.55 0.23
C GLY A 22 -16.38 10.84 0.88
N PHE A 23 -16.65 11.06 2.15
CA PHE A 23 -16.06 12.17 2.89
C PHE A 23 -14.56 11.97 3.10
N PRO A 24 -13.74 13.06 3.09
CA PRO A 24 -12.31 12.95 3.30
C PRO A 24 -11.97 12.31 4.65
N VAL A 25 -11.19 11.24 4.64
CA VAL A 25 -10.96 10.33 5.76
C VAL A 25 -10.44 11.02 7.00
N ALA A 26 -9.40 11.83 6.88
CA ALA A 26 -8.78 12.51 8.01
C ALA A 26 -9.78 13.41 8.77
N PHE A 27 -10.61 14.14 8.02
CA PHE A 27 -11.64 15.02 8.61
C PHE A 27 -12.82 14.22 9.16
N THR A 28 -13.17 13.11 8.54
CA THR A 28 -14.22 12.21 9.04
C THR A 28 -13.82 11.60 10.37
N LEU A 29 -12.60 11.07 10.47
CA LEU A 29 -12.06 10.50 11.71
C LEU A 29 -11.99 11.53 12.83
N ALA A 30 -11.40 12.69 12.57
CA ALA A 30 -11.29 13.75 13.57
C ALA A 30 -12.65 14.35 13.94
N GLY A 31 -13.52 14.59 12.95
CA GLY A 31 -14.83 15.17 13.14
C GLY A 31 -15.77 14.26 13.93
N THR A 32 -15.82 12.98 13.62
CA THR A 32 -16.61 12.00 14.39
C THR A 32 -16.08 11.86 15.80
N ALA A 33 -14.76 11.79 15.98
CA ALA A 33 -14.14 11.74 17.30
C ALA A 33 -14.52 12.94 18.16
N LEU A 34 -14.43 14.16 17.61
CA LEU A 34 -14.84 15.39 18.33
C LEU A 34 -16.34 15.38 18.65
N LEU A 35 -17.19 15.04 17.69
CA LEU A 35 -18.65 15.00 17.87
C LEU A 35 -19.03 14.03 19.00
N PHE A 36 -18.49 12.81 18.95
CA PHE A 36 -18.76 11.81 19.99
C PHE A 36 -18.07 12.14 21.31
N GLY A 37 -16.88 12.77 21.29
CA GLY A 37 -16.22 13.28 22.50
C GLY A 37 -17.06 14.33 23.22
N PHE A 38 -17.64 15.31 22.49
CA PHE A 38 -18.59 16.27 23.07
C PHE A 38 -19.88 15.64 23.56
N LEU A 39 -20.43 14.68 22.79
CA LEU A 39 -21.63 13.96 23.19
C LEU A 39 -21.39 13.13 24.45
N GLY A 40 -20.24 12.46 24.53
CA GLY A 40 -19.86 11.66 25.70
C GLY A 40 -19.63 12.50 26.96
N ASP A 41 -19.04 13.69 26.81
CA ASP A 41 -18.86 14.64 27.90
C ASP A 41 -20.23 15.17 28.41
N ALA A 42 -21.13 15.52 27.48
CA ALA A 42 -22.48 15.95 27.82
C ALA A 42 -23.34 14.88 28.51
N LEU A 43 -23.02 13.59 28.27
CA LEU A 43 -23.65 12.44 28.93
C LEU A 43 -22.91 11.97 30.17
N GLU A 44 -21.85 12.67 30.60
CA GLU A 44 -20.98 12.32 31.74
C GLU A 44 -20.31 10.93 31.61
N ILE A 45 -20.15 10.42 30.35
CA ILE A 45 -19.54 9.13 30.02
C ILE A 45 -18.07 9.29 29.65
N PHE A 46 -17.68 10.45 29.07
CA PHE A 46 -16.33 10.74 28.59
C PHE A 46 -15.78 12.00 29.25
N ASN A 47 -14.53 11.96 29.66
CA ASN A 47 -13.88 13.15 30.21
C ASN A 47 -13.19 13.93 29.07
N PHE A 48 -13.74 15.05 28.69
CA PHE A 48 -13.22 15.89 27.62
C PHE A 48 -11.76 16.35 27.83
N ARG A 49 -11.27 16.36 29.08
CA ARG A 49 -9.86 16.63 29.39
C ARG A 49 -8.89 15.64 28.74
N MET A 50 -9.36 14.44 28.38
CA MET A 50 -8.55 13.45 27.66
C MET A 50 -8.09 13.99 26.29
N LEU A 51 -8.85 14.87 25.64
CA LEU A 51 -8.42 15.54 24.41
C LEU A 51 -7.20 16.42 24.61
N GLY A 52 -6.88 16.80 25.86
CA GLY A 52 -5.62 17.49 26.20
C GLY A 52 -4.36 16.67 25.90
N PHE A 53 -4.44 15.35 25.74
CA PHE A 53 -3.33 14.50 25.31
C PHE A 53 -3.11 14.51 23.80
N PHE A 54 -4.04 15.04 23.01
CA PHE A 54 -3.93 15.06 21.55
C PHE A 54 -2.71 15.82 21.02
N PRO A 55 -2.35 17.03 21.53
CA PRO A 55 -1.14 17.73 21.11
C PRO A 55 0.14 16.89 21.33
N GLN A 56 0.21 16.13 22.43
CA GLN A 56 1.34 15.27 22.71
C GLN A 56 1.42 14.09 21.71
N ARG A 57 0.30 13.53 21.28
CA ARG A 57 0.25 12.50 20.23
C ARG A 57 0.70 13.06 18.88
N ILE A 58 0.27 14.27 18.51
CA ILE A 58 0.78 14.95 17.30
C ILE A 58 2.28 15.15 17.39
N PHE A 59 2.78 15.65 18.52
CA PHE A 59 4.20 15.87 18.71
C PHE A 59 4.98 14.55 18.61
N GLY A 60 4.48 13.46 19.22
CA GLY A 60 5.07 12.12 19.07
C GLY A 60 5.15 11.66 17.62
N THR A 61 4.14 11.95 16.81
CA THR A 61 4.15 11.68 15.37
C THR A 61 5.21 12.52 14.64
N MET A 62 5.36 13.79 15.00
CA MET A 62 6.31 14.71 14.35
C MET A 62 7.77 14.34 14.61
N ILE A 63 8.10 13.80 15.78
CA ILE A 63 9.46 13.38 16.15
C ILE A 63 9.76 11.92 15.80
N ASN A 64 8.80 11.21 15.22
CA ASN A 64 8.98 9.80 14.85
C ASN A 64 9.90 9.68 13.61
N GLU A 65 11.14 9.29 13.84
CA GLU A 65 12.18 9.23 12.81
C GLU A 65 11.84 8.30 11.63
N PRO A 66 11.33 7.07 11.81
CA PRO A 66 10.90 6.21 10.73
C PRO A 66 9.90 6.85 9.75
N LEU A 67 9.03 7.74 10.23
CA LEU A 67 8.04 8.41 9.37
C LEU A 67 8.67 9.43 8.41
N VAL A 68 9.89 9.92 8.67
CA VAL A 68 10.63 10.81 7.75
C VAL A 68 11.04 10.06 6.47
N ALA A 69 11.17 8.75 6.51
CA ALA A 69 11.43 7.94 5.32
C ALA A 69 10.29 8.04 4.28
N VAL A 70 9.04 8.26 4.72
CA VAL A 70 7.86 8.29 3.85
C VAL A 70 7.96 9.39 2.79
N PRO A 71 8.14 10.69 3.10
CA PRO A 71 8.32 11.72 2.08
C PRO A 71 9.54 11.48 1.17
N LEU A 72 10.60 10.88 1.68
CA LEU A 72 11.80 10.60 0.89
C LEU A 72 11.56 9.47 -0.12
N PHE A 73 10.88 8.39 0.26
CA PHE A 73 10.46 7.35 -0.68
C PHE A 73 9.43 7.86 -1.70
N ILE A 74 8.49 8.71 -1.28
CA ILE A 74 7.54 9.37 -2.20
C ILE A 74 8.30 10.21 -3.23
N PHE A 75 9.28 11.00 -2.80
CA PHE A 75 10.11 11.80 -3.69
C PHE A 75 10.87 10.91 -4.68
N MET A 76 11.50 9.86 -4.20
CA MET A 76 12.21 8.88 -5.04
C MET A 76 11.27 8.30 -6.11
N GLY A 77 10.09 7.85 -5.71
CA GLY A 77 9.11 7.25 -6.62
C GLY A 77 8.63 8.21 -7.70
N ILE A 78 8.20 9.42 -7.33
CA ILE A 78 7.72 10.44 -8.29
C ILE A 78 8.85 10.88 -9.22
N MET A 79 10.07 11.05 -8.70
CA MET A 79 11.22 11.43 -9.51
C MET A 79 11.52 10.34 -10.56
N LEU A 80 11.53 9.07 -10.17
CA LEU A 80 11.73 7.96 -11.12
C LEU A 80 10.62 7.86 -12.16
N GLU A 81 9.38 8.12 -11.78
CA GLU A 81 8.24 8.17 -12.71
C GLU A 81 8.46 9.25 -13.80
N LYS A 82 8.94 10.45 -13.41
CA LYS A 82 9.23 11.54 -14.34
C LYS A 82 10.38 11.25 -15.31
N THR A 83 11.26 10.31 -15.00
CA THR A 83 12.39 9.95 -15.88
C THR A 83 12.02 9.13 -17.11
N LYS A 84 10.73 8.80 -17.28
CA LYS A 84 10.24 7.91 -18.37
C LYS A 84 10.92 6.53 -18.42
N ILE A 85 11.57 6.14 -17.31
CA ILE A 85 12.21 4.81 -17.20
C ILE A 85 11.16 3.72 -17.36
N ALA A 86 9.96 3.93 -16.80
CA ALA A 86 8.84 3.00 -16.93
C ALA A 86 8.50 2.65 -18.38
N ALA A 87 8.45 3.64 -19.25
CA ALA A 87 8.18 3.44 -20.68
C ALA A 87 9.32 2.67 -21.37
N GLY A 88 10.57 3.03 -21.07
CA GLY A 88 11.74 2.31 -21.57
C GLY A 88 11.81 0.86 -21.09
N LEU A 89 11.51 0.62 -19.81
CA LEU A 89 11.44 -0.72 -19.22
C LEU A 89 10.39 -1.59 -19.93
N LEU A 90 9.17 -1.05 -20.08
CA LEU A 90 8.09 -1.78 -20.71
C LEU A 90 8.41 -2.16 -22.15
N HIS A 91 8.97 -1.21 -22.92
CA HIS A 91 9.36 -1.46 -24.29
C HIS A 91 10.44 -2.54 -24.39
N SER A 92 11.52 -2.37 -23.64
CA SER A 92 12.66 -3.29 -23.69
C SER A 92 12.34 -4.69 -23.14
N ILE A 93 11.61 -4.79 -22.05
CA ILE A 93 11.20 -6.08 -21.47
C ILE A 93 10.11 -6.72 -22.33
N GLY A 94 9.18 -5.91 -22.87
CA GLY A 94 8.18 -6.37 -23.82
C GLY A 94 8.79 -6.99 -25.08
N GLU A 95 9.85 -6.41 -25.62
CA GLU A 95 10.60 -7.00 -26.77
C GLU A 95 11.40 -8.25 -26.35
N LEU A 96 11.96 -8.29 -25.14
CA LEU A 96 12.75 -9.42 -24.63
C LEU A 96 11.91 -10.71 -24.54
N PHE A 97 10.70 -10.60 -24.03
CA PHE A 97 9.78 -11.73 -23.88
C PHE A 97 8.74 -11.82 -25.00
N GLY A 98 8.65 -10.82 -25.86
CA GLY A 98 7.56 -10.64 -26.84
C GLY A 98 7.38 -11.78 -27.84
N THR A 99 8.44 -12.49 -28.19
CA THR A 99 8.37 -13.63 -29.11
C THR A 99 7.65 -14.86 -28.53
N THR A 100 7.39 -14.86 -27.22
CA THR A 100 6.67 -15.95 -26.55
C THR A 100 5.21 -15.56 -26.29
N LYS A 101 4.30 -16.56 -26.40
CA LYS A 101 2.89 -16.33 -26.02
C LYS A 101 2.82 -15.94 -24.54
N GLY A 102 2.13 -14.85 -24.23
CA GLY A 102 2.08 -14.31 -22.89
C GLY A 102 3.29 -13.44 -22.50
N GLY A 103 4.32 -13.35 -23.34
CA GLY A 103 5.59 -12.69 -23.02
C GLY A 103 5.43 -11.21 -22.65
N LEU A 104 4.61 -10.46 -23.37
CA LEU A 104 4.32 -9.06 -23.03
C LEU A 104 3.65 -8.95 -21.66
N GLY A 105 2.71 -9.84 -21.31
CA GLY A 105 2.09 -9.90 -19.99
C GLY A 105 3.09 -10.18 -18.87
N ILE A 106 4.01 -11.13 -19.08
CA ILE A 106 5.13 -11.40 -18.16
C ILE A 106 6.00 -10.16 -18.01
N GLY A 107 6.31 -9.49 -19.11
CA GLY A 107 7.04 -8.22 -19.12
C GLY A 107 6.34 -7.15 -18.26
N VAL A 108 5.02 -7.03 -18.38
CA VAL A 108 4.21 -6.09 -17.59
C VAL A 108 4.29 -6.41 -16.09
N VAL A 109 4.28 -7.68 -15.69
CA VAL A 109 4.45 -8.07 -14.27
C VAL A 109 5.82 -7.69 -13.75
N ILE A 110 6.89 -7.97 -14.51
CA ILE A 110 8.27 -7.63 -14.11
C ILE A 110 8.46 -6.11 -14.01
N VAL A 111 7.97 -5.37 -15.01
CA VAL A 111 8.02 -3.89 -14.99
C VAL A 111 7.19 -3.34 -13.83
N GLY A 112 6.00 -3.89 -13.62
CA GLY A 112 5.16 -3.53 -12.49
C GLY A 112 5.84 -3.77 -11.14
N MET A 113 6.53 -4.89 -10.97
CA MET A 113 7.35 -5.19 -9.79
C MET A 113 8.44 -4.13 -9.58
N LEU A 114 9.19 -3.78 -10.62
CA LEU A 114 10.28 -2.80 -10.53
C LEU A 114 9.74 -1.38 -10.22
N LEU A 115 8.64 -1.00 -10.85
CA LEU A 115 7.98 0.28 -10.55
C LEU A 115 7.37 0.27 -9.15
N ALA A 116 6.73 -0.80 -8.75
CA ALA A 116 6.16 -0.99 -7.43
C ALA A 116 7.22 -0.79 -6.34
N ALA A 117 8.37 -1.46 -6.48
CA ALA A 117 9.51 -1.30 -5.57
C ALA A 117 10.10 0.12 -5.56
N SER A 118 9.94 0.88 -6.65
CA SER A 118 10.49 2.24 -6.73
C SER A 118 9.52 3.32 -6.26
N THR A 119 8.20 3.12 -6.42
CA THR A 119 7.18 4.13 -6.09
C THR A 119 6.53 3.91 -4.72
N GLY A 120 6.36 2.65 -4.32
CA GLY A 120 5.67 2.28 -3.08
C GLY A 120 4.19 2.72 -3.01
N ILE A 121 3.62 3.22 -4.11
CA ILE A 121 2.26 3.78 -4.17
C ILE A 121 1.45 3.07 -5.24
N VAL A 122 0.43 2.32 -4.83
CA VAL A 122 -0.40 1.51 -5.74
C VAL A 122 -1.07 2.35 -6.83
N GLY A 123 -1.73 3.44 -6.44
CA GLY A 123 -2.47 4.29 -7.38
C GLY A 123 -1.58 4.84 -8.50
N ALA A 124 -0.40 5.37 -8.16
CA ALA A 124 0.56 5.88 -9.12
C ALA A 124 1.05 4.76 -10.07
N THR A 125 1.39 3.59 -9.50
CA THR A 125 1.87 2.45 -10.28
C THR A 125 0.80 1.94 -11.25
N VAL A 126 -0.43 1.73 -10.79
CA VAL A 126 -1.54 1.24 -11.64
C VAL A 126 -1.87 2.23 -12.74
N VAL A 127 -1.93 3.53 -12.44
CA VAL A 127 -2.19 4.58 -13.42
C VAL A 127 -1.08 4.65 -14.47
N THR A 128 0.17 4.65 -14.05
CA THR A 128 1.34 4.69 -14.95
C THR A 128 1.39 3.44 -15.84
N MET A 129 1.22 2.25 -15.22
CA MET A 129 1.15 0.99 -15.98
C MET A 129 -0.05 0.95 -16.92
N GLY A 130 -1.21 1.47 -16.49
CA GLY A 130 -2.40 1.59 -17.32
C GLY A 130 -2.15 2.44 -18.57
N MET A 131 -1.56 3.62 -18.40
CA MET A 131 -1.26 4.52 -19.54
C MET A 131 -0.22 3.95 -20.49
N LEU A 132 0.79 3.22 -20.00
CA LEU A 132 1.90 2.71 -20.79
C LEU A 132 1.65 1.31 -21.36
N SER A 133 1.17 0.39 -20.50
CA SER A 133 1.07 -1.03 -20.85
C SER A 133 -0.22 -1.37 -21.58
N LEU A 134 -1.36 -0.76 -21.17
CA LEU A 134 -2.67 -1.11 -21.74
C LEU A 134 -2.73 -0.85 -23.26
N PRO A 135 -2.32 0.33 -23.78
CA PRO A 135 -2.31 0.56 -25.22
C PRO A 135 -1.40 -0.41 -25.98
N SER A 136 -0.26 -0.78 -25.38
CA SER A 136 0.71 -1.71 -25.98
C SER A 136 0.14 -3.13 -26.03
N MET A 137 -0.49 -3.60 -24.95
CA MET A 137 -1.14 -4.91 -24.88
C MET A 137 -2.33 -4.99 -25.85
N MET A 138 -3.15 -3.93 -25.93
CA MET A 138 -4.28 -3.87 -26.86
C MET A 138 -3.84 -3.90 -28.32
N LYS A 139 -2.78 -3.14 -28.67
CA LYS A 139 -2.18 -3.19 -30.02
C LYS A 139 -1.61 -4.57 -30.38
N ALA A 140 -1.08 -5.26 -29.38
CA ALA A 140 -0.58 -6.63 -29.55
C ALA A 140 -1.71 -7.67 -29.67
N GLY A 141 -2.98 -7.30 -29.50
CA GLY A 141 -4.14 -8.18 -29.61
C GLY A 141 -4.44 -8.98 -28.33
N TYR A 142 -3.96 -8.54 -27.17
CA TYR A 142 -4.31 -9.16 -25.90
C TYR A 142 -5.79 -9.00 -25.58
N ASP A 143 -6.37 -10.05 -24.96
CA ASP A 143 -7.71 -9.95 -24.38
C ASP A 143 -7.74 -8.87 -23.32
N GLN A 144 -8.80 -8.05 -23.31
CA GLN A 144 -8.95 -6.91 -22.42
C GLN A 144 -8.91 -7.30 -20.94
N LYS A 145 -9.54 -8.44 -20.57
CA LYS A 145 -9.59 -8.93 -19.20
C LYS A 145 -8.21 -9.30 -18.68
N ILE A 146 -7.41 -9.95 -19.53
CA ILE A 146 -6.03 -10.32 -19.19
C ILE A 146 -5.15 -9.08 -19.11
N ALA A 147 -5.26 -8.15 -20.06
CA ALA A 147 -4.48 -6.92 -20.06
C ALA A 147 -4.76 -6.09 -18.80
N THR A 148 -6.03 -5.81 -18.51
CA THR A 148 -6.44 -5.01 -17.33
C THR A 148 -6.11 -5.72 -16.02
N GLY A 149 -6.42 -7.03 -15.91
CA GLY A 149 -6.12 -7.82 -14.72
C GLY A 149 -4.62 -7.90 -14.42
N THR A 150 -3.78 -8.10 -15.44
CA THR A 150 -2.32 -8.12 -15.28
C THR A 150 -1.78 -6.78 -14.79
N ILE A 151 -2.27 -5.65 -15.32
CA ILE A 151 -1.86 -4.32 -14.91
C ILE A 151 -2.26 -4.04 -13.46
N CYS A 152 -3.50 -4.36 -13.08
CA CYS A 152 -3.97 -4.22 -11.71
C CYS A 152 -3.14 -5.06 -10.73
N ALA A 153 -2.92 -6.33 -11.06
CA ALA A 153 -2.14 -7.25 -10.23
C ALA A 153 -0.69 -6.78 -10.08
N ALA A 154 -0.05 -6.37 -11.18
CA ALA A 154 1.32 -5.87 -11.15
C ALA A 154 1.44 -4.55 -10.35
N GLY A 155 0.45 -3.67 -10.46
CA GLY A 155 0.43 -2.39 -9.76
C GLY A 155 0.28 -2.51 -8.24
N THR A 156 -0.45 -3.51 -7.74
CA THR A 156 -0.63 -3.73 -6.29
C THR A 156 0.59 -4.31 -5.61
N LEU A 157 1.58 -4.81 -6.34
CA LEU A 157 2.84 -5.31 -5.76
C LEU A 157 3.59 -4.26 -4.94
N GLY A 158 3.33 -2.95 -5.17
CA GLY A 158 3.93 -1.84 -4.40
C GLY A 158 3.60 -1.84 -2.91
N GLN A 159 2.59 -2.59 -2.49
CA GLN A 159 2.27 -2.71 -1.07
C GLN A 159 3.24 -3.64 -0.34
N ILE A 160 3.75 -4.68 -1.00
CA ILE A 160 4.53 -5.73 -0.35
C ILE A 160 5.99 -5.79 -0.81
N ILE A 161 6.33 -5.32 -2.01
CA ILE A 161 7.72 -5.38 -2.48
C ILE A 161 8.52 -4.23 -1.90
N PRO A 162 9.59 -4.50 -1.10
CA PRO A 162 10.44 -3.47 -0.53
C PRO A 162 11.27 -2.73 -1.61
N PRO A 163 11.59 -1.45 -1.37
CA PRO A 163 11.15 -0.59 -0.27
C PRO A 163 9.71 -0.07 -0.46
N SER A 164 8.81 -0.38 0.48
CA SER A 164 7.40 -0.06 0.41
C SER A 164 7.01 0.93 1.52
N ILE A 165 6.26 1.97 1.17
CA ILE A 165 5.71 2.94 2.13
C ILE A 165 4.75 2.24 3.09
N VAL A 166 3.96 1.29 2.59
CA VAL A 166 3.02 0.48 3.38
C VAL A 166 3.75 -0.24 4.52
N LEU A 167 4.87 -0.89 4.20
CA LEU A 167 5.65 -1.63 5.20
C LEU A 167 6.30 -0.70 6.24
N VAL A 168 6.74 0.51 5.85
CA VAL A 168 7.27 1.51 6.81
C VAL A 168 6.19 1.97 7.77
N LEU A 169 5.01 2.33 7.24
CA LEU A 169 3.87 2.76 8.05
C LEU A 169 3.40 1.65 8.98
N LEU A 170 3.30 0.43 8.45
CA LEU A 170 2.87 -0.74 9.20
C LEU A 170 3.88 -1.10 10.31
N ALA A 171 5.20 -1.01 10.04
CA ALA A 171 6.24 -1.20 11.04
C ALA A 171 6.08 -0.22 12.21
N THR A 172 5.86 1.06 11.91
CA THR A 172 5.66 2.09 12.93
C THR A 172 4.45 1.81 13.82
N ILE A 173 3.35 1.36 13.21
CA ILE A 173 2.11 1.04 13.96
C ILE A 173 2.27 -0.25 14.76
N LEU A 174 2.88 -1.28 14.16
CA LEU A 174 3.11 -2.56 14.85
C LEU A 174 4.12 -2.45 15.98
N GLN A 175 5.11 -1.54 15.89
CA GLN A 175 5.99 -1.25 17.00
C GLN A 175 5.19 -0.74 18.21
N GLY A 176 4.30 0.25 18.02
CA GLY A 176 3.43 0.73 19.09
C GLY A 176 2.46 -0.35 19.59
N ALA A 177 1.91 -1.16 18.70
CA ALA A 177 1.03 -2.28 19.06
C ALA A 177 1.77 -3.36 19.87
N ASN A 178 3.05 -3.61 19.55
CA ASN A 178 3.88 -4.56 20.27
C ASN A 178 4.23 -4.07 21.70
N GLU A 179 4.53 -2.78 21.83
CA GLU A 179 4.75 -2.15 23.14
C GLU A 179 3.51 -2.21 24.02
N GLU A 180 2.33 -1.96 23.44
CA GLU A 180 1.05 -2.03 24.13
C GLU A 180 0.71 -3.48 24.51
N ALA A 181 0.90 -4.45 23.62
CA ALA A 181 0.74 -5.87 23.90
C ALA A 181 1.65 -6.33 25.05
N ALA A 182 2.90 -5.85 25.08
CA ALA A 182 3.83 -6.16 26.17
C ALA A 182 3.33 -5.64 27.51
N MET A 183 2.71 -4.47 27.55
CA MET A 183 2.07 -3.95 28.78
C MET A 183 0.90 -4.84 29.23
N LEU A 184 0.07 -5.34 28.31
CA LEU A 184 -1.06 -6.22 28.62
C LEU A 184 -0.60 -7.57 29.20
N VAL A 185 0.52 -8.11 28.68
CA VAL A 185 1.05 -9.43 29.14
C VAL A 185 2.04 -9.29 30.31
N GLY A 186 2.44 -8.06 30.68
CA GLY A 186 3.40 -7.78 31.73
C GLY A 186 4.87 -8.02 31.34
N THR A 187 5.19 -7.99 30.04
CA THR A 187 6.56 -8.10 29.53
C THR A 187 7.24 -6.74 29.58
N LEU A 188 8.39 -6.63 30.25
CA LEU A 188 9.06 -5.34 30.46
C LEU A 188 9.83 -4.80 29.25
N ALA A 189 10.31 -5.68 28.37
CA ALA A 189 11.07 -5.30 27.19
C ALA A 189 10.75 -6.23 26.02
N PRO A 190 9.76 -5.89 25.19
CA PRO A 190 9.50 -6.65 23.96
C PRO A 190 10.60 -6.41 22.93
N ASP A 191 10.85 -7.42 22.11
CA ASP A 191 11.74 -7.25 20.95
C ASP A 191 11.17 -6.19 20.01
N PRO A 192 11.97 -5.20 19.55
CA PRO A 192 11.45 -4.14 18.71
C PRO A 192 11.06 -4.67 17.32
N VAL A 193 9.97 -4.14 16.79
CA VAL A 193 9.52 -4.41 15.40
C VAL A 193 9.92 -3.25 14.52
N THR A 194 10.85 -3.48 13.62
CA THR A 194 11.41 -2.42 12.79
C THR A 194 10.96 -2.50 11.32
N ALA A 195 11.12 -1.42 10.57
CA ALA A 195 10.90 -1.45 9.13
C ALA A 195 11.89 -2.39 8.40
N ILE A 196 13.08 -2.64 9.00
CA ILE A 196 14.07 -3.58 8.47
C ILE A 196 13.52 -4.99 8.49
N ASP A 197 12.90 -5.39 9.61
CA ASP A 197 12.32 -6.72 9.80
C ASP A 197 11.18 -6.97 8.82
N LEU A 198 10.28 -5.97 8.67
CA LEU A 198 9.18 -6.05 7.72
C LEU A 198 9.67 -6.08 6.26
N PHE A 199 10.71 -5.32 5.92
CA PHE A 199 11.30 -5.40 4.58
C PHE A 199 11.91 -6.78 4.32
N ALA A 200 12.72 -7.29 5.25
CA ALA A 200 13.32 -8.62 5.12
C ALA A 200 12.26 -9.72 5.00
N GLY A 201 11.26 -9.68 5.88
CA GLY A 201 10.17 -10.66 5.88
C GLY A 201 9.26 -10.61 4.66
N ALA A 202 9.10 -9.42 4.03
CA ALA A 202 8.24 -9.25 2.87
C ALA A 202 8.87 -9.65 1.53
N ILE A 203 10.21 -9.79 1.45
CA ILE A 203 10.91 -10.13 0.20
C ILE A 203 10.40 -11.46 -0.36
N LEU A 204 10.41 -12.50 0.44
CA LEU A 204 10.05 -13.84 -0.02
C LEU A 204 8.57 -13.93 -0.43
N PRO A 205 7.58 -13.49 0.38
CA PRO A 205 6.19 -13.45 -0.02
C PRO A 205 5.93 -12.58 -1.25
N GLY A 206 6.58 -11.40 -1.34
CA GLY A 206 6.45 -10.51 -2.48
C GLY A 206 6.96 -11.12 -3.78
N LEU A 207 8.14 -11.74 -3.76
CA LEU A 207 8.69 -12.45 -4.91
C LEU A 207 7.84 -13.68 -5.28
N MET A 208 7.31 -14.39 -4.28
CA MET A 208 6.40 -15.51 -4.53
C MET A 208 5.16 -15.07 -5.31
N LEU A 209 4.56 -13.93 -4.97
CA LEU A 209 3.42 -13.38 -5.71
C LEU A 209 3.79 -13.03 -7.15
N VAL A 210 4.96 -12.41 -7.38
CA VAL A 210 5.45 -12.13 -8.74
C VAL A 210 5.57 -13.42 -9.55
N VAL A 211 6.16 -14.45 -8.97
CA VAL A 211 6.30 -15.76 -9.61
C VAL A 211 4.93 -16.37 -9.90
N LEU A 212 3.98 -16.31 -8.96
CA LEU A 212 2.62 -16.80 -9.16
C LEU A 212 1.89 -16.07 -10.30
N PHE A 213 2.04 -14.75 -10.40
CA PHE A 213 1.47 -13.97 -11.51
C PHE A 213 2.10 -14.34 -12.84
N ILE A 214 3.43 -14.54 -12.89
CA ILE A 214 4.13 -15.01 -14.09
C ILE A 214 3.65 -16.41 -14.50
N ILE A 215 3.56 -17.35 -13.55
CA ILE A 215 3.06 -18.70 -13.78
C ILE A 215 1.62 -18.67 -14.29
N PHE A 216 0.76 -17.85 -13.69
CA PHE A 216 -0.61 -17.69 -14.14
C PHE A 216 -0.69 -17.22 -15.60
N ILE A 217 0.04 -16.17 -15.97
CA ILE A 217 0.06 -15.67 -17.35
C ILE A 217 0.61 -16.73 -18.31
N PHE A 218 1.68 -17.42 -17.92
CA PHE A 218 2.30 -18.46 -18.73
C PHE A 218 1.33 -19.64 -18.99
N ILE A 219 0.64 -20.12 -17.95
CA ILE A 219 -0.33 -21.21 -18.08
C ILE A 219 -1.53 -20.73 -18.91
N TYR A 220 -2.06 -19.53 -18.61
CA TYR A 220 -3.19 -18.98 -19.34
C TYR A 220 -2.90 -18.79 -20.82
N ALA A 221 -1.72 -18.30 -21.17
CA ALA A 221 -1.29 -18.14 -22.57
C ALA A 221 -1.09 -19.48 -23.30
N ARG A 222 -0.85 -20.58 -22.56
CA ARG A 222 -0.79 -21.94 -23.13
C ARG A 222 -2.18 -22.52 -23.38
N ILE A 223 -3.14 -22.25 -22.48
CA ILE A 223 -4.52 -22.72 -22.60
C ILE A 223 -5.29 -21.89 -23.63
N ASN A 224 -5.12 -20.57 -23.63
CA ASN A 224 -5.80 -19.62 -24.51
C ASN A 224 -4.80 -18.79 -25.34
N PRO A 225 -4.16 -19.38 -26.36
CA PRO A 225 -3.09 -18.70 -27.11
C PRO A 225 -3.54 -17.44 -27.85
N LEU A 226 -4.81 -17.34 -28.20
CA LEU A 226 -5.38 -16.21 -28.92
C LEU A 226 -5.55 -14.98 -28.01
N SER A 227 -5.67 -15.19 -26.68
CA SER A 227 -5.83 -14.10 -25.72
C SER A 227 -4.51 -13.42 -25.33
N CYS A 228 -3.37 -14.04 -25.63
CA CYS A 228 -2.03 -13.55 -25.28
C CYS A 228 -1.07 -13.77 -26.46
N PRO A 229 -1.29 -13.14 -27.62
CA PRO A 229 -0.47 -13.36 -28.81
C PRO A 229 0.97 -12.89 -28.60
N PRO A 230 1.94 -13.49 -29.28
CA PRO A 230 3.32 -13.01 -29.30
C PRO A 230 3.41 -11.68 -30.06
N VAL A 231 4.38 -10.88 -29.68
CA VAL A 231 4.70 -9.61 -30.36
C VAL A 231 5.87 -9.85 -31.30
N GLU A 232 5.71 -9.52 -32.57
CA GLU A 232 6.79 -9.61 -33.54
C GLU A 232 7.78 -8.46 -33.30
N THR A 233 9.07 -8.80 -33.27
CA THR A 233 10.14 -7.80 -33.19
C THR A 233 11.04 -7.94 -34.39
N THR A 234 11.43 -6.80 -34.95
CA THR A 234 12.37 -6.73 -36.09
C THR A 234 13.81 -6.50 -35.64
N LYS A 235 14.04 -6.24 -34.35
CA LYS A 235 15.36 -5.96 -33.79
C LYS A 235 16.18 -7.22 -33.58
N SER A 236 17.50 -7.10 -33.65
CA SER A 236 18.40 -8.18 -33.31
C SER A 236 18.36 -8.50 -31.81
N ARG A 237 18.59 -9.74 -31.42
CA ARG A 237 18.62 -10.14 -30.00
C ARG A 237 19.63 -9.34 -29.19
N THR A 238 20.79 -9.02 -29.76
CA THR A 238 21.84 -8.25 -29.09
C THR A 238 21.38 -6.80 -28.79
N GLU A 239 20.69 -6.17 -29.74
CA GLU A 239 20.14 -4.83 -29.55
C GLU A 239 19.08 -4.81 -28.43
N ILE A 240 18.18 -5.83 -28.41
CA ILE A 240 17.15 -5.97 -27.37
C ILE A 240 17.81 -6.12 -25.99
N TYR A 241 18.85 -6.97 -25.85
CA TYR A 241 19.55 -7.15 -24.57
C TYR A 241 20.23 -5.86 -24.09
N ILE A 242 20.87 -5.11 -25.00
CA ILE A 242 21.54 -3.84 -24.65
C ILE A 242 20.52 -2.77 -24.23
N GLU A 243 19.41 -2.65 -24.94
CA GLU A 243 18.33 -1.71 -24.60
C GLU A 243 17.67 -2.09 -23.27
N ALA A 244 17.41 -3.39 -23.06
CA ALA A 244 16.87 -3.90 -21.81
C ALA A 244 17.83 -3.62 -20.65
N ALA A 245 19.12 -3.88 -20.80
CA ALA A 245 20.12 -3.58 -19.78
C ALA A 245 20.18 -2.09 -19.44
N LYS A 246 20.20 -1.21 -20.45
CA LYS A 246 20.21 0.25 -20.25
C LYS A 246 18.97 0.77 -19.51
N SER A 247 17.82 0.11 -19.67
CA SER A 247 16.58 0.51 -19.04
C SER A 247 16.42 -0.11 -17.63
N VAL A 248 16.84 -1.36 -17.44
CA VAL A 248 16.62 -2.17 -16.23
C VAL A 248 17.71 -1.91 -15.18
N VAL A 249 18.98 -1.77 -15.59
CA VAL A 249 20.11 -1.65 -14.66
C VAL A 249 19.98 -0.44 -13.71
N PRO A 250 19.66 0.79 -14.18
CA PRO A 250 19.61 1.94 -13.28
C PRO A 250 18.59 1.79 -12.11
N PRO A 251 17.31 1.44 -12.35
CA PRO A 251 16.37 1.27 -11.25
C PRO A 251 16.70 0.08 -10.36
N ILE A 252 17.18 -1.05 -10.91
CA ILE A 252 17.60 -2.19 -10.09
C ILE A 252 18.78 -1.80 -9.21
N THR A 253 19.78 -1.11 -9.75
CA THR A 253 20.94 -0.66 -8.96
C THR A 253 20.48 0.22 -7.81
N LEU A 254 19.54 1.13 -8.05
CA LEU A 254 18.98 1.99 -7.01
C LEU A 254 18.26 1.18 -5.92
N ILE A 255 17.38 0.24 -6.33
CA ILE A 255 16.66 -0.62 -5.41
C ILE A 255 17.63 -1.46 -4.56
N VAL A 256 18.62 -2.10 -5.20
CA VAL A 256 19.63 -2.92 -4.52
C VAL A 256 20.47 -2.07 -3.57
N LEU A 257 20.83 -0.85 -3.94
CA LEU A 257 21.58 0.06 -3.09
C LEU A 257 20.76 0.47 -1.86
N VAL A 258 19.51 0.89 -2.05
CA VAL A 258 18.61 1.31 -0.98
C VAL A 258 18.26 0.13 -0.08
N LEU A 259 17.72 -0.93 -0.64
CA LEU A 259 17.30 -2.11 0.14
C LEU A 259 18.51 -2.83 0.75
N GLY A 260 19.60 -2.97 0.02
CA GLY A 260 20.84 -3.60 0.51
C GLY A 260 21.42 -2.83 1.68
N SER A 261 21.51 -1.48 1.62
CA SER A 261 22.01 -0.69 2.76
C SER A 261 21.15 -0.87 4.02
N ILE A 262 19.84 -1.04 3.88
CA ILE A 262 18.93 -1.32 4.99
C ILE A 262 19.16 -2.72 5.55
N LEU A 263 19.11 -3.74 4.68
CA LEU A 263 19.18 -5.15 5.11
C LEU A 263 20.55 -5.54 5.71
N PHE A 264 21.63 -4.92 5.24
CA PHE A 264 22.97 -5.14 5.83
C PHE A 264 23.25 -4.27 7.06
N GLY A 265 22.26 -3.45 7.52
CA GLY A 265 22.41 -2.59 8.68
C GLY A 265 23.42 -1.45 8.49
N ILE A 266 23.75 -1.09 7.24
CA ILE A 266 24.68 -0.01 6.91
C ILE A 266 24.03 1.35 7.14
N ALA A 267 22.72 1.45 6.86
CA ALA A 267 21.94 2.68 6.99
C ALA A 267 20.53 2.39 7.50
N THR A 268 19.98 3.34 8.23
CA THR A 268 18.58 3.33 8.65
C THR A 268 17.63 3.44 7.44
N PRO A 269 16.36 3.08 7.55
CA PRO A 269 15.38 3.28 6.48
C PRO A 269 15.30 4.73 5.99
N THR A 270 15.45 5.71 6.90
CA THR A 270 15.42 7.15 6.59
C THR A 270 16.67 7.60 5.82
N GLU A 271 17.86 7.17 6.25
CA GLU A 271 19.11 7.44 5.54
C GLU A 271 19.11 6.81 4.14
N SER A 272 18.67 5.55 4.05
CA SER A 272 18.56 4.84 2.76
C SER A 272 17.54 5.47 1.82
N ALA A 273 16.42 5.96 2.35
CA ALA A 273 15.44 6.71 1.57
C ALA A 273 16.03 8.03 1.03
N SER A 274 16.89 8.69 1.83
CA SER A 274 17.60 9.90 1.39
C SER A 274 18.58 9.59 0.25
N VAL A 275 19.35 8.51 0.37
CA VAL A 275 20.21 8.01 -0.71
C VAL A 275 19.40 7.65 -1.94
N GLY A 276 18.24 7.01 -1.74
CA GLY A 276 17.29 6.69 -2.82
C GLY A 276 16.79 7.94 -3.54
N ALA A 277 16.40 8.98 -2.82
CA ALA A 277 15.93 10.25 -3.38
C ALA A 277 17.03 10.94 -4.21
N VAL A 278 18.27 11.00 -3.69
CA VAL A 278 19.42 11.54 -4.41
C VAL A 278 19.76 10.68 -5.62
N GLY A 279 19.75 9.35 -5.48
CA GLY A 279 20.00 8.43 -6.59
C GLY A 279 18.98 8.56 -7.71
N ALA A 280 17.69 8.72 -7.38
CA ALA A 280 16.65 8.99 -8.37
C ALA A 280 16.88 10.31 -9.11
N ALA A 281 17.31 11.37 -8.42
CA ALA A 281 17.69 12.64 -9.03
C ALA A 281 18.90 12.50 -9.95
N ILE A 282 19.91 11.71 -9.57
CA ILE A 282 21.07 11.41 -10.42
C ILE A 282 20.62 10.67 -11.69
N ILE A 283 19.77 9.66 -11.56
CA ILE A 283 19.23 8.94 -12.73
C ILE A 283 18.45 9.89 -13.64
N ALA A 284 17.65 10.80 -13.07
CA ALA A 284 16.95 11.83 -13.82
C ALA A 284 17.91 12.77 -14.58
N LEU A 285 19.02 13.15 -13.95
CA LEU A 285 20.07 13.95 -14.54
C LEU A 285 20.72 13.23 -15.73
N LEU A 286 21.11 11.97 -15.54
CA LEU A 286 21.74 11.15 -16.59
C LEU A 286 20.81 10.90 -17.80
N LYS A 287 19.49 10.90 -17.57
CA LYS A 287 18.47 10.77 -18.61
C LYS A 287 18.09 12.11 -19.27
N GLY A 288 18.64 13.25 -18.79
CA GLY A 288 18.30 14.59 -19.27
C GLY A 288 16.91 15.08 -18.88
N GLU A 289 16.27 14.40 -17.91
CA GLU A 289 14.92 14.73 -17.41
C GLU A 289 14.96 15.56 -16.11
N LEU A 290 16.15 15.84 -15.56
CA LEU A 290 16.30 16.69 -14.36
C LEU A 290 16.24 18.17 -14.79
N ASN A 291 15.02 18.68 -14.97
CA ASN A 291 14.74 20.07 -15.25
C ASN A 291 13.91 20.71 -14.13
N PHE A 292 13.88 22.06 -14.09
CA PHE A 292 13.19 22.79 -13.03
C PHE A 292 11.69 22.41 -12.93
N LYS A 293 11.05 22.13 -14.06
CA LYS A 293 9.65 21.72 -14.12
C LYS A 293 9.45 20.38 -13.38
N ASN A 294 10.25 19.37 -13.73
CA ASN A 294 10.17 18.04 -13.14
C ASN A 294 10.51 18.05 -11.64
N ILE A 295 11.52 18.84 -11.22
CA ILE A 295 11.86 19.02 -9.81
C ILE A 295 10.69 19.64 -9.06
N LYS A 296 10.09 20.72 -9.59
CA LYS A 296 8.94 21.39 -8.98
C LYS A 296 7.74 20.47 -8.87
N GLU A 297 7.41 19.74 -9.94
CA GLU A 297 6.29 18.79 -9.95
C GLU A 297 6.52 17.64 -8.95
N THR A 298 7.75 17.10 -8.86
CA THR A 298 8.12 16.08 -7.90
C THR A 298 7.99 16.61 -6.46
N ALA A 299 8.53 17.79 -6.18
CA ALA A 299 8.43 18.40 -4.86
C ALA A 299 6.98 18.65 -4.45
N LEU A 300 6.16 19.22 -5.34
CA LEU A 300 4.73 19.46 -5.07
C LEU A 300 3.95 18.15 -4.89
N GLY A 301 4.24 17.14 -5.70
CA GLY A 301 3.64 15.81 -5.55
C GLY A 301 4.02 15.16 -4.22
N THR A 302 5.29 15.26 -3.83
CA THR A 302 5.79 14.77 -2.54
C THR A 302 5.08 15.46 -1.37
N VAL A 303 5.01 16.78 -1.38
CA VAL A 303 4.30 17.53 -0.34
C VAL A 303 2.83 17.12 -0.27
N LYS A 304 2.15 17.02 -1.40
CA LYS A 304 0.73 16.66 -1.46
C LYS A 304 0.47 15.27 -0.87
N LEU A 305 1.23 14.27 -1.28
CA LEU A 305 1.05 12.88 -0.82
C LEU A 305 1.50 12.71 0.64
N SER A 306 2.62 13.31 1.04
CA SER A 306 3.08 13.26 2.43
C SER A 306 2.08 13.94 3.36
N SER A 307 1.58 15.12 3.00
CA SER A 307 0.55 15.82 3.78
C SER A 307 -0.72 14.98 3.92
N PHE A 308 -1.14 14.29 2.85
CA PHE A 308 -2.29 13.39 2.88
C PHE A 308 -2.09 12.27 3.92
N VAL A 309 -0.93 11.60 3.92
CA VAL A 309 -0.59 10.55 4.89
C VAL A 309 -0.60 11.08 6.32
N PHE A 310 0.10 12.20 6.57
CA PHE A 310 0.21 12.76 7.93
C PHE A 310 -1.13 13.29 8.47
N VAL A 311 -1.97 13.90 7.63
CA VAL A 311 -3.29 14.38 8.06
C VAL A 311 -4.21 13.22 8.43
N ILE A 312 -4.14 12.08 7.71
CA ILE A 312 -4.88 10.86 8.08
C ILE A 312 -4.38 10.34 9.43
N LEU A 313 -3.08 10.28 9.64
CA LEU A 313 -2.48 9.82 10.90
C LEU A 313 -2.93 10.69 12.10
N ILE A 314 -2.97 12.00 11.91
CA ILE A 314 -3.48 12.94 12.93
C ILE A 314 -4.97 12.68 13.22
N GLY A 315 -5.79 12.52 12.17
CA GLY A 315 -7.21 12.20 12.31
C GLY A 315 -7.44 10.86 13.02
N ALA A 316 -6.69 9.84 12.63
CA ALA A 316 -6.73 8.51 13.25
C ALA A 316 -6.28 8.53 14.72
N SER A 317 -5.28 9.34 15.07
CA SER A 317 -4.83 9.52 16.46
C SER A 317 -5.92 10.12 17.35
N MET A 318 -6.69 11.08 16.82
CA MET A 318 -7.82 11.66 17.54
C MET A 318 -8.96 10.64 17.69
N PHE A 319 -9.27 9.90 16.61
CA PHE A 319 -10.28 8.84 16.64
C PHE A 319 -9.93 7.78 17.69
N SER A 320 -8.71 7.26 17.65
CA SER A 320 -8.21 6.26 18.61
C SER A 320 -8.29 6.76 20.06
N LEU A 321 -7.95 8.05 20.31
CA LEU A 321 -8.00 8.63 21.64
C LEU A 321 -9.41 8.62 22.23
N VAL A 322 -10.41 9.01 21.45
CA VAL A 322 -11.82 9.05 21.90
C VAL A 322 -12.40 7.64 21.98
N PHE A 323 -12.08 6.77 21.02
CA PHE A 323 -12.53 5.38 21.01
C PHE A 323 -12.07 4.62 22.27
N ARG A 324 -10.79 4.78 22.63
CA ARG A 324 -10.23 4.22 23.88
C ARG A 324 -10.84 4.87 25.12
N GLY A 325 -11.12 6.17 25.07
CA GLY A 325 -11.78 6.86 26.15
C GLY A 325 -13.21 6.37 26.45
N PHE A 326 -13.85 5.71 25.48
CA PHE A 326 -15.11 4.99 25.66
C PHE A 326 -14.93 3.51 26.04
N GLY A 327 -13.70 3.03 26.29
CA GLY A 327 -13.43 1.60 26.57
C GLY A 327 -13.55 0.70 25.34
N GLY A 328 -13.37 1.26 24.14
CA GLY A 328 -13.48 0.49 22.90
C GLY A 328 -12.41 -0.56 22.72
N ASP A 329 -11.21 -0.35 23.23
CA ASP A 329 -10.11 -1.31 23.26
C ASP A 329 -10.41 -2.50 24.19
N GLU A 330 -10.87 -2.25 25.42
CA GLU A 330 -11.28 -3.29 26.36
C GLU A 330 -12.43 -4.15 25.79
N MET A 331 -13.37 -3.50 25.09
CA MET A 331 -14.47 -4.21 24.41
C MET A 331 -13.96 -5.15 23.31
N ILE A 332 -13.02 -4.68 22.46
CA ILE A 332 -12.44 -5.50 21.40
C ILE A 332 -11.60 -6.63 22.00
N GLU A 333 -10.82 -6.34 23.05
CA GLU A 333 -10.03 -7.34 23.78
C GLU A 333 -10.92 -8.46 24.33
N HIS A 334 -11.97 -8.10 25.04
CA HIS A 334 -12.93 -9.08 25.57
C HIS A 334 -13.59 -9.90 24.45
N PHE A 335 -14.02 -9.24 23.38
CA PHE A 335 -14.66 -9.90 22.25
C PHE A 335 -13.71 -10.89 21.56
N LEU A 336 -12.49 -10.45 21.19
CA LEU A 336 -11.52 -11.33 20.53
C LEU A 336 -10.98 -12.42 21.45
N GLY A 337 -10.82 -12.14 22.75
CA GLY A 337 -10.34 -13.10 23.75
C GLY A 337 -11.35 -14.20 24.09
N THR A 338 -12.65 -13.94 23.91
CA THR A 338 -13.72 -14.93 24.20
C THR A 338 -14.06 -15.81 22.99
N LEU A 339 -13.45 -15.57 21.82
CA LEU A 339 -13.71 -16.34 20.61
C LEU A 339 -13.28 -17.82 20.78
N PRO A 340 -14.17 -18.78 20.46
CA PRO A 340 -13.80 -20.19 20.46
C PRO A 340 -12.78 -20.46 19.34
N GLY A 341 -11.59 -20.97 19.70
CA GLY A 341 -10.47 -21.20 18.77
C GLY A 341 -9.26 -20.30 18.99
N GLY A 342 -9.30 -19.41 20.01
CA GLY A 342 -8.16 -18.61 20.46
C GLY A 342 -7.58 -17.71 19.38
N LEU A 343 -6.24 -17.57 19.33
CA LEU A 343 -5.54 -16.69 18.40
C LEU A 343 -5.98 -16.88 16.95
N TYR A 344 -6.09 -18.11 16.46
CA TYR A 344 -6.39 -18.33 15.03
C TYR A 344 -7.81 -17.90 14.65
N ALA A 345 -8.78 -18.06 15.55
CA ALA A 345 -10.14 -17.60 15.31
C ALA A 345 -10.19 -16.06 15.27
N ALA A 346 -9.54 -15.40 16.23
CA ALA A 346 -9.41 -13.94 16.27
C ALA A 346 -8.70 -13.42 15.03
N LEU A 347 -7.58 -14.04 14.63
CA LEU A 347 -6.81 -13.67 13.44
C LEU A 347 -7.64 -13.79 12.18
N ILE A 348 -8.32 -14.92 11.94
CA ILE A 348 -9.16 -15.14 10.76
C ILE A 348 -10.26 -14.09 10.70
N LEU A 349 -10.93 -13.83 11.83
CA LEU A 349 -11.99 -12.81 11.89
C LEU A 349 -11.45 -11.42 11.52
N VAL A 350 -10.33 -11.02 12.11
CA VAL A 350 -9.69 -9.73 11.84
C VAL A 350 -9.26 -9.64 10.38
N MET A 351 -8.67 -10.70 9.81
CA MET A 351 -8.30 -10.74 8.39
C MET A 351 -9.51 -10.62 7.46
N ILE A 352 -10.64 -11.24 7.80
CA ILE A 352 -11.89 -11.07 7.03
C ILE A 352 -12.39 -9.62 7.13
N VAL A 353 -12.36 -9.01 8.31
CA VAL A 353 -12.77 -7.61 8.49
C VAL A 353 -11.87 -6.67 7.69
N ILE A 354 -10.55 -6.81 7.78
CA ILE A 354 -9.58 -6.02 6.99
C ILE A 354 -9.81 -6.22 5.50
N PHE A 355 -10.05 -7.44 5.05
CA PHE A 355 -10.33 -7.75 3.65
C PHE A 355 -11.58 -7.04 3.14
N LEU A 356 -12.67 -7.07 3.92
CA LEU A 356 -13.93 -6.40 3.56
C LEU A 356 -13.79 -4.88 3.59
N LEU A 357 -13.09 -4.33 4.58
CA LEU A 357 -12.83 -2.89 4.67
C LEU A 357 -11.94 -2.41 3.51
N GLY A 358 -10.98 -3.21 3.07
CA GLY A 358 -10.10 -2.89 1.93
C GLY A 358 -10.81 -2.78 0.58
N PHE A 359 -12.12 -3.09 0.50
CA PHE A 359 -12.92 -2.76 -0.68
C PHE A 359 -13.26 -1.26 -0.74
N PHE A 360 -13.31 -0.59 0.40
CA PHE A 360 -13.83 0.78 0.54
C PHE A 360 -12.80 1.76 1.08
N LEU A 361 -11.87 1.27 1.90
CA LEU A 361 -10.84 2.05 2.56
C LEU A 361 -9.48 1.81 1.90
N ASP A 362 -8.69 2.87 1.79
CA ASP A 362 -7.29 2.75 1.35
C ASP A 362 -6.46 2.06 2.44
N TYR A 363 -5.33 1.49 2.06
CA TYR A 363 -4.41 0.80 2.98
C TYR A 363 -3.93 1.70 4.13
N ILE A 364 -3.72 3.00 3.87
CA ILE A 364 -3.30 3.98 4.88
C ILE A 364 -4.34 4.07 6.01
N GLU A 365 -5.61 4.11 5.63
CA GLU A 365 -6.73 4.20 6.56
C GLU A 365 -6.83 2.96 7.45
N ILE A 366 -6.71 1.78 6.84
CA ILE A 366 -6.77 0.50 7.57
C ILE A 366 -5.59 0.38 8.53
N ILE A 367 -4.37 0.71 8.07
CA ILE A 367 -3.17 0.65 8.90
C ILE A 367 -3.28 1.60 10.12
N PHE A 368 -3.81 2.80 9.93
CA PHE A 368 -3.85 3.79 11.01
C PHE A 368 -5.09 3.71 11.91
N VAL A 369 -6.17 3.09 11.46
CA VAL A 369 -7.41 2.97 12.23
C VAL A 369 -7.60 1.58 12.81
N ILE A 370 -7.50 0.54 11.99
CA ILE A 370 -7.83 -0.83 12.39
C ILE A 370 -6.65 -1.50 13.11
N VAL A 371 -5.44 -1.40 12.55
CA VAL A 371 -4.28 -2.10 13.11
C VAL A 371 -3.96 -1.67 14.55
N PRO A 372 -4.03 -0.37 14.94
CA PRO A 372 -3.81 0.03 16.34
C PRO A 372 -4.86 -0.51 17.32
N LEU A 373 -6.06 -0.86 16.84
CA LEU A 373 -7.13 -1.38 17.68
C LEU A 373 -7.03 -2.90 17.87
N VAL A 374 -6.65 -3.63 16.83
CA VAL A 374 -6.64 -5.11 16.87
C VAL A 374 -5.24 -5.70 17.06
N GLY A 375 -4.20 -4.96 16.63
CA GLY A 375 -2.81 -5.40 16.67
C GLY A 375 -2.32 -5.76 18.06
N PRO A 376 -2.47 -4.87 19.09
CA PRO A 376 -2.04 -5.15 20.46
C PRO A 376 -2.67 -6.44 21.00
N ILE A 377 -3.94 -6.64 20.72
CA ILE A 377 -4.72 -7.79 21.23
C ILE A 377 -4.24 -9.09 20.55
N LEU A 378 -4.03 -9.10 19.23
CA LEU A 378 -3.53 -10.27 18.52
C LEU A 378 -2.11 -10.64 18.96
N ILE A 379 -1.25 -9.63 19.16
CA ILE A 379 0.12 -9.84 19.65
C ILE A 379 0.12 -10.36 21.09
N ALA A 380 -0.70 -9.77 21.98
CA ALA A 380 -0.87 -10.25 23.35
C ALA A 380 -1.38 -11.70 23.42
N ASN A 381 -2.21 -12.11 22.45
CA ASN A 381 -2.68 -13.49 22.31
C ASN A 381 -1.64 -14.43 21.68
N GLY A 382 -0.42 -13.96 21.39
CA GLY A 382 0.70 -14.76 20.91
C GLY A 382 0.96 -14.69 19.40
N ALA A 383 0.38 -13.74 18.68
CA ALA A 383 0.77 -13.50 17.28
C ALA A 383 2.17 -12.87 17.23
N ASP A 384 3.05 -13.41 16.40
CA ASP A 384 4.30 -12.74 16.06
C ASP A 384 4.01 -11.45 15.27
N PRO A 385 4.50 -10.28 15.70
CA PRO A 385 4.17 -9.01 15.09
C PRO A 385 4.71 -8.86 13.66
N LEU A 386 5.85 -9.46 13.31
CA LEU A 386 6.37 -9.48 11.95
C LEU A 386 5.47 -10.29 11.03
N TRP A 387 5.13 -11.50 11.46
CA TRP A 387 4.21 -12.37 10.71
C TRP A 387 2.84 -11.71 10.51
N LEU A 388 2.29 -11.07 11.54
CA LEU A 388 1.03 -10.32 11.48
C LEU A 388 1.12 -9.18 10.44
N GLY A 389 2.19 -8.41 10.43
CA GLY A 389 2.42 -7.33 9.47
C GLY A 389 2.45 -7.82 8.03
N ILE A 390 3.12 -8.93 7.76
CA ILE A 390 3.17 -9.52 6.42
C ILE A 390 1.80 -10.05 6.00
N LEU A 391 1.07 -10.70 6.89
CA LEU A 391 -0.30 -11.16 6.61
C LEU A 391 -1.24 -9.99 6.29
N ILE A 392 -1.18 -8.90 7.05
CA ILE A 392 -1.96 -7.68 6.78
C ILE A 392 -1.61 -7.12 5.40
N SER A 393 -0.32 -7.01 5.06
CA SER A 393 0.12 -6.51 3.76
C SER A 393 -0.37 -7.35 2.59
N LEU A 394 -0.32 -8.68 2.71
CA LEU A 394 -0.86 -9.62 1.71
C LEU A 394 -2.38 -9.52 1.59
N ASN A 395 -3.06 -9.39 2.73
CA ASN A 395 -4.51 -9.25 2.78
C ASN A 395 -4.98 -7.96 2.09
N LEU A 396 -4.34 -6.84 2.40
CA LEU A 396 -4.61 -5.56 1.75
C LEU A 396 -4.37 -5.61 0.24
N GLN A 397 -3.30 -6.28 -0.20
CA GLN A 397 -3.05 -6.45 -1.63
C GLN A 397 -4.16 -7.25 -2.31
N THR A 398 -4.65 -8.33 -1.69
CA THR A 398 -5.73 -9.14 -2.25
C THR A 398 -7.06 -8.40 -2.28
N SER A 399 -7.38 -7.63 -1.24
CA SER A 399 -8.60 -6.82 -1.18
C SER A 399 -8.64 -5.74 -2.27
N PHE A 400 -7.49 -5.13 -2.58
CA PHE A 400 -7.36 -4.12 -3.64
C PHE A 400 -7.60 -4.67 -5.06
N LEU A 401 -7.46 -5.98 -5.25
CA LEU A 401 -7.71 -6.67 -6.53
C LEU A 401 -9.14 -7.20 -6.64
N THR A 402 -9.85 -7.27 -5.51
CA THR A 402 -11.13 -8.01 -5.46
C THR A 402 -12.33 -7.10 -5.70
N PRO A 403 -13.25 -7.47 -6.63
CA PRO A 403 -14.53 -6.79 -6.75
C PRO A 403 -15.33 -6.85 -5.43
N PRO A 404 -16.25 -5.91 -5.14
CA PRO A 404 -16.94 -5.02 -6.09
C PRO A 404 -16.23 -3.70 -6.39
N PHE A 405 -15.33 -3.23 -5.52
CA PHE A 405 -14.72 -1.92 -5.73
C PHE A 405 -13.25 -1.99 -6.13
N GLY A 406 -12.42 -2.73 -5.41
CA GLY A 406 -10.99 -2.93 -5.65
C GLY A 406 -10.25 -1.68 -6.13
N PHE A 407 -9.50 -1.01 -5.26
CA PHE A 407 -8.87 0.28 -5.59
C PHE A 407 -8.01 0.25 -6.85
N SER A 408 -7.32 -0.86 -7.14
CA SER A 408 -6.52 -0.98 -8.36
C SER A 408 -7.40 -0.94 -9.61
N LEU A 409 -8.59 -1.54 -9.56
CA LEU A 409 -9.56 -1.49 -10.66
C LEU A 409 -10.09 -0.08 -10.85
N PHE A 410 -10.36 0.62 -9.75
CA PHE A 410 -10.81 2.02 -9.78
C PHE A 410 -9.75 2.95 -10.37
N PHE A 411 -8.48 2.82 -9.98
CA PHE A 411 -7.38 3.61 -10.53
C PHE A 411 -7.18 3.34 -12.02
N LEU A 412 -7.22 2.07 -12.43
CA LEU A 412 -7.10 1.72 -13.85
C LEU A 412 -8.26 2.28 -14.67
N ARG A 413 -9.49 2.25 -14.12
CA ARG A 413 -10.67 2.82 -14.77
C ARG A 413 -10.51 4.30 -15.12
N GLY A 414 -9.81 5.06 -14.28
CA GLY A 414 -9.55 6.49 -14.50
C GLY A 414 -8.71 6.81 -15.74
N VAL A 415 -7.95 5.83 -16.25
CA VAL A 415 -7.02 6.00 -17.38
C VAL A 415 -7.28 5.04 -18.55
N ALA A 416 -8.13 4.04 -18.36
CA ALA A 416 -8.47 3.09 -19.41
C ALA A 416 -9.38 3.73 -20.47
N PRO A 417 -9.18 3.42 -21.77
CA PRO A 417 -10.08 3.83 -22.83
C PRO A 417 -11.52 3.37 -22.56
N SER A 418 -12.51 4.16 -22.98
CA SER A 418 -13.95 3.84 -22.78
C SER A 418 -14.36 2.47 -23.34
N SER A 419 -13.68 1.98 -24.37
CA SER A 419 -13.86 0.63 -24.92
C SER A 419 -13.46 -0.49 -23.97
N CYS A 420 -12.58 -0.22 -22.97
CA CYS A 420 -12.15 -1.18 -21.96
C CYS A 420 -12.98 -1.13 -20.68
N LEU A 421 -13.81 -0.10 -20.50
CA LEU A 421 -14.56 0.13 -19.26
C LEU A 421 -15.78 -0.80 -19.10
N LEU A 422 -16.28 -1.40 -20.18
CA LEU A 422 -17.46 -2.28 -20.17
C LEU A 422 -17.29 -3.55 -19.32
N TYR A 423 -16.05 -3.91 -18.97
CA TYR A 423 -15.72 -5.17 -18.27
C TYR A 423 -15.15 -5.00 -16.88
N THR A 424 -14.86 -3.77 -16.44
CA THR A 424 -14.18 -3.53 -15.16
C THR A 424 -15.10 -3.30 -13.96
N SER A 425 -16.34 -2.92 -14.18
CA SER A 425 -17.47 -2.90 -13.21
C SER A 425 -18.67 -2.23 -13.87
N PRO A 426 -19.89 -2.76 -13.82
CA PRO A 426 -21.06 -2.04 -14.26
C PRO A 426 -21.27 -0.83 -13.35
N SER A 427 -21.11 0.38 -13.90
CA SER A 427 -21.54 1.60 -13.21
C SER A 427 -23.08 1.61 -13.18
N PRO A 428 -23.72 2.09 -12.12
CA PRO A 428 -25.16 2.32 -12.10
C PRO A 428 -25.67 3.24 -13.24
N ARG A 429 -24.76 3.96 -13.91
CA ARG A 429 -25.09 4.82 -15.07
C ARG A 429 -25.05 4.09 -16.41
N ASP A 430 -24.49 2.88 -16.46
CA ASP A 430 -24.41 2.09 -17.70
C ASP A 430 -25.64 1.18 -17.87
N CYS A 431 -26.61 1.26 -16.96
CA CYS A 431 -27.90 0.55 -16.98
C CYS A 431 -29.08 1.46 -17.38
N GLN A 432 -28.83 2.64 -17.99
CA GLN A 432 -29.87 3.51 -18.55
C GLN A 432 -29.80 3.58 -20.06
#